data_57d221a870df5640e20180a27f6b7a70
#
_entry.id   57d221a870df5640e20180a27f6b7a70
#
_cell.length_a   1.000
_cell.length_b   1.000
_cell.length_c   1.000
_cell.angle_alpha   90.00
_cell.angle_beta   90.00
_cell.angle_gamma   90.00
#
_symmetry.space_group_name_H-M   'P 1'
#
loop_
_entity.id
_entity.type
_entity.pdbx_description
1 polymer ?
#
loop_
_entity_poly.entity_id
_entity_poly.type
_entity_poly.pdbx_seq_one_letter_code
_entity_poly.pdbx_strand_id
1 'polypeptide(L)'
;MLELVGEEYLGHSVGLLAGGLGAGIAAVMIAPIHKRASNWAERRFQKDLLELRRGLPLLIADIRETASVEELADAVLTRVMMGVRAAHGAMVIGDMLLQTRHVAHSTAAAWMRKWTPAGGENLDCAKEDPIFPMRVPLRSDAIGRVGWLLLGPRPDGSFYGKDEREALLEIAAPVARAIAVAQQRQARRDEQKAVTTTFARRLTLIEEELARLVGSTRASTT
;
A
#
# COMPACT_ATOMS: atom_id res chain seq x y z
N MET A 1 -5.58 -74.23 26.46
CA MET A 1 -6.12 -73.00 27.11
C MET A 1 -5.04 -71.98 27.49
N LEU A 2 -3.79 -72.25 27.40
CA LEU A 2 -2.67 -71.34 27.69
C LEU A 2 -2.09 -70.65 26.45
N GLU A 3 -2.40 -71.11 25.25
CA GLU A 3 -1.93 -70.50 23.99
C GLU A 3 -2.76 -69.31 23.55
N LEU A 4 -4.04 -69.22 23.95
CA LEU A 4 -4.94 -68.10 23.56
C LEU A 4 -4.70 -66.81 24.35
N VAL A 5 -4.03 -66.88 25.51
CA VAL A 5 -3.76 -65.68 26.34
C VAL A 5 -2.48 -64.94 25.93
N GLY A 6 -1.57 -65.65 25.21
CA GLY A 6 -0.30 -65.10 24.76
C GLY A 6 -0.41 -64.17 23.53
N GLU A 7 -1.30 -64.48 22.61
CA GLU A 7 -1.45 -63.72 21.38
C GLU A 7 -2.14 -62.34 21.60
N GLU A 8 -3.06 -62.28 22.56
CA GLU A 8 -3.80 -61.05 22.85
C GLU A 8 -2.97 -59.99 23.59
N TYR A 9 -2.01 -60.44 24.44
CA TYR A 9 -1.13 -59.54 25.19
C TYR A 9 0.09 -59.06 24.41
N LEU A 10 0.65 -59.89 23.54
CA LEU A 10 1.79 -59.53 22.68
C LEU A 10 1.38 -58.63 21.52
N GLY A 11 0.19 -58.80 20.97
CA GLY A 11 -0.32 -57.99 19.87
C GLY A 11 -0.57 -56.52 20.28
N HIS A 12 -1.11 -56.26 21.46
CA HIS A 12 -1.38 -54.91 21.92
C HIS A 12 -0.12 -54.12 22.32
N SER A 13 0.86 -54.82 22.93
CA SER A 13 2.12 -54.15 23.32
C SER A 13 3.02 -53.80 22.16
N VAL A 14 3.05 -54.62 21.10
CA VAL A 14 3.81 -54.37 19.89
C VAL A 14 3.17 -53.24 19.05
N GLY A 15 1.83 -53.18 19.00
CA GLY A 15 1.10 -52.06 18.36
C GLY A 15 1.33 -50.72 19.03
N LEU A 16 1.32 -50.67 20.37
CA LEU A 16 1.59 -49.44 21.16
C LEU A 16 3.05 -48.98 21.03
N LEU A 17 4.02 -49.92 21.05
CA LEU A 17 5.43 -49.61 20.86
C LEU A 17 5.73 -49.15 19.43
N ALA A 18 5.16 -49.80 18.42
CA ALA A 18 5.32 -49.43 17.03
C ALA A 18 4.66 -48.05 16.74
N GLY A 19 3.47 -47.79 17.29
CA GLY A 19 2.79 -46.51 17.19
C GLY A 19 3.56 -45.37 17.90
N GLY A 20 4.09 -45.65 19.10
CA GLY A 20 4.87 -44.67 19.87
C GLY A 20 6.22 -44.35 19.21
N LEU A 21 6.92 -45.35 18.66
CA LEU A 21 8.16 -45.14 17.90
C LEU A 21 7.91 -44.39 16.60
N GLY A 22 6.85 -44.74 15.85
CA GLY A 22 6.47 -44.02 14.63
C GLY A 22 6.12 -42.57 14.86
N ALA A 23 5.35 -42.28 15.90
CA ALA A 23 5.01 -40.89 16.30
C ALA A 23 6.23 -40.09 16.77
N GLY A 24 7.14 -40.72 17.53
CA GLY A 24 8.39 -40.10 17.98
C GLY A 24 9.33 -39.77 16.83
N ILE A 25 9.51 -40.67 15.87
CA ILE A 25 10.34 -40.44 14.67
C ILE A 25 9.71 -39.33 13.80
N ALA A 26 8.40 -39.37 13.60
CA ALA A 26 7.70 -38.29 12.86
C ALA A 26 7.87 -36.92 13.52
N ALA A 27 7.74 -36.83 14.84
CA ALA A 27 7.92 -35.59 15.58
C ALA A 27 9.36 -35.05 15.49
N VAL A 28 10.36 -35.94 15.59
CA VAL A 28 11.79 -35.57 15.47
C VAL A 28 12.14 -35.14 14.05
N MET A 29 11.52 -35.73 13.02
CA MET A 29 11.75 -35.35 11.62
C MET A 29 11.01 -34.06 11.22
N ILE A 30 9.81 -33.82 11.74
CA ILE A 30 8.99 -32.64 11.41
C ILE A 30 9.54 -31.38 12.08
N ALA A 31 10.04 -31.46 13.34
CA ALA A 31 10.54 -30.32 14.08
C ALA A 31 11.67 -29.54 13.37
N PRO A 32 12.72 -30.16 12.81
CA PRO A 32 13.78 -29.44 12.12
C PRO A 32 13.32 -28.87 10.77
N ILE A 33 12.39 -29.55 10.08
CA ILE A 33 11.82 -29.07 8.81
C ILE A 33 10.97 -27.81 9.07
N HIS A 34 10.12 -27.84 10.09
CA HIS A 34 9.30 -26.71 10.50
C HIS A 34 10.16 -25.53 10.94
N LYS A 35 11.21 -25.77 11.72
CA LYS A 35 12.15 -24.73 12.16
C LYS A 35 12.94 -24.13 11.00
N ARG A 36 13.37 -24.93 10.02
CA ARG A 36 14.04 -24.42 8.81
C ARG A 36 13.12 -23.63 7.92
N ALA A 37 11.89 -24.09 7.72
CA ALA A 37 10.87 -23.38 6.94
C ALA A 37 10.49 -22.05 7.61
N SER A 38 10.29 -22.04 8.93
CA SER A 38 10.02 -20.84 9.71
C SER A 38 11.18 -19.83 9.63
N ASN A 39 12.43 -20.27 9.87
CA ASN A 39 13.61 -19.42 9.78
C ASN A 39 13.85 -18.89 8.36
N TRP A 40 13.55 -19.66 7.32
CA TRP A 40 13.66 -19.22 5.94
C TRP A 40 12.58 -18.17 5.61
N ALA A 41 11.35 -18.40 6.03
CA ALA A 41 10.25 -17.46 5.88
C ALA A 41 10.53 -16.13 6.63
N GLU A 42 11.04 -16.22 7.86
CA GLU A 42 11.40 -15.07 8.67
C GLU A 42 12.54 -14.23 8.06
N ARG A 43 13.61 -14.89 7.56
CA ARG A 43 14.70 -14.22 6.87
C ARG A 43 14.25 -13.51 5.59
N ARG A 44 13.37 -14.15 4.83
CA ARG A 44 12.79 -13.54 3.62
C ARG A 44 11.92 -12.35 3.97
N PHE A 45 11.14 -12.47 5.03
CA PHE A 45 10.29 -11.40 5.52
C PHE A 45 11.09 -10.19 6.03
N GLN A 46 12.14 -10.43 6.82
CA GLN A 46 13.06 -9.37 7.26
C GLN A 46 13.73 -8.66 6.09
N LYS A 47 14.05 -9.40 5.00
CA LYS A 47 14.59 -8.82 3.79
C LYS A 47 13.58 -7.90 3.11
N ASP A 48 12.32 -8.32 2.97
CA ASP A 48 11.26 -7.52 2.34
C ASP A 48 11.00 -6.21 3.12
N LEU A 49 11.01 -6.26 4.46
CA LEU A 49 10.91 -5.08 5.31
C LEU A 49 12.12 -4.16 5.21
N LEU A 50 13.33 -4.73 5.17
CA LEU A 50 14.55 -3.95 5.02
C LEU A 50 14.60 -3.24 3.65
N GLU A 51 14.16 -3.93 2.61
CA GLU A 51 14.01 -3.35 1.28
C GLU A 51 12.92 -2.27 1.24
N LEU A 52 11.84 -2.41 2.02
CA LEU A 52 10.84 -1.37 2.17
C LEU A 52 11.45 -0.12 2.82
N ARG A 53 12.11 -0.28 3.97
CA ARG A 53 12.72 0.82 4.72
C ARG A 53 13.79 1.57 3.93
N ARG A 54 14.64 0.86 3.20
CA ARG A 54 15.76 1.45 2.45
C ARG A 54 15.41 1.79 1.01
N GLY A 55 14.65 0.94 0.34
CA GLY A 55 14.37 1.07 -1.08
C GLY A 55 13.26 2.08 -1.38
N LEU A 56 12.26 2.22 -0.51
CA LEU A 56 11.16 3.15 -0.77
C LEU A 56 11.62 4.62 -0.81
N PRO A 57 12.43 5.14 0.11
CA PRO A 57 12.94 6.50 0.01
C PRO A 57 13.77 6.76 -1.26
N LEU A 58 14.53 5.77 -1.72
CA LEU A 58 15.30 5.85 -2.97
C LEU A 58 14.37 5.87 -4.19
N LEU A 59 13.38 4.99 -4.23
CA LEU A 59 12.35 4.99 -5.26
C LEU A 59 11.65 6.35 -5.35
N ILE A 60 11.24 6.89 -4.20
CA ILE A 60 10.61 8.21 -4.13
C ILE A 60 11.53 9.30 -4.66
N ALA A 61 12.82 9.27 -4.32
CA ALA A 61 13.79 10.25 -4.78
C ALA A 61 13.95 10.22 -6.29
N ASP A 62 13.93 9.02 -6.89
CA ASP A 62 14.07 8.81 -8.33
C ASP A 62 12.86 9.32 -9.12
N ILE A 63 11.65 8.97 -8.68
CA ILE A 63 10.41 9.29 -9.43
C ILE A 63 9.78 10.65 -9.07
N ARG A 64 10.14 11.25 -7.94
CA ARG A 64 9.48 12.48 -7.43
C ARG A 64 9.56 13.66 -8.39
N GLU A 65 10.56 13.69 -9.29
CA GLU A 65 10.76 14.83 -10.21
C GLU A 65 9.92 14.72 -11.48
N THR A 66 9.56 13.53 -11.88
CA THR A 66 8.89 13.25 -13.16
C THR A 66 7.45 12.76 -12.99
N ALA A 67 7.19 11.96 -11.96
CA ALA A 67 5.90 11.32 -11.76
C ALA A 67 4.77 12.27 -11.38
N SER A 68 3.55 11.94 -11.80
CA SER A 68 2.32 12.52 -11.28
C SER A 68 2.07 12.07 -9.83
N VAL A 69 1.10 12.71 -9.17
CA VAL A 69 0.70 12.32 -7.80
C VAL A 69 0.16 10.89 -7.79
N GLU A 70 -0.58 10.51 -8.82
CA GLU A 70 -1.19 9.19 -8.99
C GLU A 70 -0.13 8.11 -9.24
N GLU A 71 0.85 8.36 -10.11
CA GLU A 71 1.96 7.44 -10.38
C GLU A 71 2.82 7.22 -9.13
N LEU A 72 3.11 8.29 -8.39
CA LEU A 72 3.83 8.21 -7.12
C LEU A 72 3.04 7.39 -6.11
N ALA A 73 1.73 7.64 -5.99
CA ALA A 73 0.85 6.90 -5.08
C ALA A 73 0.79 5.41 -5.42
N ASP A 74 0.68 5.06 -6.70
CA ASP A 74 0.66 3.65 -7.15
C ASP A 74 2.00 2.94 -6.87
N ALA A 75 3.11 3.60 -7.16
CA ALA A 75 4.44 3.05 -6.89
C ALA A 75 4.67 2.81 -5.39
N VAL A 76 4.31 3.78 -4.55
CA VAL A 76 4.39 3.67 -3.08
C VAL A 76 3.49 2.55 -2.58
N LEU A 77 2.22 2.54 -2.99
CA LEU A 77 1.25 1.54 -2.57
C LEU A 77 1.70 0.13 -2.94
N THR A 78 2.19 -0.06 -4.17
CA THR A 78 2.75 -1.32 -4.64
C THR A 78 3.90 -1.80 -3.75
N ARG A 79 4.86 -0.91 -3.50
CA ARG A 79 6.06 -1.26 -2.73
C ARG A 79 5.74 -1.57 -1.28
N VAL A 80 4.85 -0.79 -0.68
CA VAL A 80 4.41 -1.04 0.71
C VAL A 80 3.65 -2.34 0.82
N MET A 81 2.66 -2.59 -0.05
CA MET A 81 1.89 -3.84 -0.02
C MET A 81 2.79 -5.08 -0.14
N MET A 82 3.79 -5.05 -1.03
CA MET A 82 4.76 -6.13 -1.16
C MET A 82 5.60 -6.30 0.12
N GLY A 83 6.09 -5.20 0.69
CA GLY A 83 6.95 -5.23 1.87
C GLY A 83 6.27 -5.77 3.12
N VAL A 84 4.99 -5.47 3.32
CA VAL A 84 4.21 -5.95 4.49
C VAL A 84 3.22 -7.07 4.15
N ARG A 85 3.21 -7.55 2.90
CA ARG A 85 2.32 -8.61 2.39
C ARG A 85 0.83 -8.31 2.59
N ALA A 86 0.42 -7.09 2.35
CA ALA A 86 -0.99 -6.73 2.36
C ALA A 86 -1.70 -7.30 1.11
N ALA A 87 -2.89 -7.89 1.28
CA ALA A 87 -3.64 -8.45 0.16
C ALA A 87 -4.14 -7.36 -0.80
N HIS A 88 -4.47 -6.22 -0.27
CA HIS A 88 -4.92 -5.04 -1.02
C HIS A 88 -4.59 -3.77 -0.26
N GLY A 89 -4.74 -2.62 -0.91
CA GLY A 89 -4.48 -1.35 -0.27
C GLY A 89 -5.13 -0.18 -1.00
N ALA A 90 -5.16 0.95 -0.32
CA ALA A 90 -5.62 2.22 -0.86
C ALA A 90 -4.80 3.38 -0.30
N MET A 91 -4.74 4.47 -1.05
CA MET A 91 -4.15 5.73 -0.63
C MET A 91 -5.18 6.84 -0.69
N VAL A 92 -5.32 7.55 0.40
CA VAL A 92 -6.25 8.67 0.58
C VAL A 92 -5.44 9.92 0.84
N ILE A 93 -5.73 10.99 0.13
CA ILE A 93 -5.09 12.29 0.29
C ILE A 93 -6.16 13.34 0.59
N GLY A 94 -6.02 14.03 1.72
CA GLY A 94 -7.14 14.78 2.27
C GLY A 94 -8.32 13.84 2.52
N ASP A 95 -9.46 14.13 1.89
CA ASP A 95 -10.68 13.31 1.93
C ASP A 95 -10.93 12.53 0.62
N MET A 96 -9.97 12.58 -0.31
CA MET A 96 -10.12 11.95 -1.63
C MET A 96 -9.36 10.62 -1.70
N LEU A 97 -10.05 9.58 -2.19
CA LEU A 97 -9.43 8.31 -2.54
C LEU A 97 -8.63 8.49 -3.83
N LEU A 98 -7.30 8.51 -3.69
CA LEU A 98 -6.38 8.77 -4.80
C LEU A 98 -6.10 7.50 -5.59
N GLN A 99 -5.78 6.39 -4.91
CA GLN A 99 -5.37 5.15 -5.56
C GLN A 99 -5.87 3.93 -4.79
N THR A 100 -6.20 2.87 -5.51
CA THR A 100 -6.57 1.56 -4.94
C THR A 100 -5.83 0.45 -5.68
N ARG A 101 -5.47 -0.61 -4.95
CA ARG A 101 -4.81 -1.77 -5.52
C ARG A 101 -5.39 -3.07 -4.95
N HIS A 102 -5.77 -3.99 -5.84
CA HIS A 102 -6.41 -5.27 -5.51
C HIS A 102 -7.72 -5.13 -4.70
N VAL A 103 -8.33 -3.97 -4.71
CA VAL A 103 -9.67 -3.69 -4.17
C VAL A 103 -10.39 -2.76 -5.12
N ALA A 104 -11.69 -2.98 -5.33
CA ALA A 104 -12.48 -2.10 -6.19
C ALA A 104 -12.59 -0.70 -5.59
N HIS A 105 -12.43 0.32 -6.42
CA HIS A 105 -12.53 1.73 -6.00
C HIS A 105 -13.87 2.02 -5.29
N SER A 106 -14.97 1.45 -5.79
CA SER A 106 -16.29 1.59 -5.19
C SER A 106 -16.36 1.02 -3.77
N THR A 107 -15.70 -0.12 -3.52
CA THR A 107 -15.64 -0.77 -2.20
C THR A 107 -14.84 0.10 -1.23
N ALA A 108 -13.66 0.57 -1.64
CA ALA A 108 -12.83 1.46 -0.83
C ALA A 108 -13.54 2.79 -0.53
N ALA A 109 -14.20 3.39 -1.52
CA ALA A 109 -14.98 4.62 -1.35
C ALA A 109 -16.20 4.42 -0.42
N ALA A 110 -16.88 3.27 -0.51
CA ALA A 110 -17.99 2.94 0.38
C ALA A 110 -17.53 2.74 1.83
N TRP A 111 -16.35 2.14 2.01
CA TRP A 111 -15.73 1.99 3.31
C TRP A 111 -15.31 3.35 3.90
N MET A 112 -14.66 4.23 3.11
CA MET A 112 -14.27 5.57 3.54
C MET A 112 -15.42 6.42 4.05
N ARG A 113 -16.60 6.34 3.43
CA ARG A 113 -17.78 7.09 3.88
C ARG A 113 -18.25 6.73 5.29
N LYS A 114 -17.91 5.53 5.77
CA LYS A 114 -18.27 5.03 7.11
C LYS A 114 -17.17 5.22 8.13
N TRP A 115 -15.94 5.44 7.64
CA TRP A 115 -14.78 5.58 8.49
C TRP A 115 -14.55 7.03 8.88
N THR A 116 -14.43 7.26 10.17
CA THR A 116 -13.99 8.54 10.71
C THR A 116 -12.54 8.39 11.16
N PRO A 117 -11.60 9.15 10.59
CA PRO A 117 -10.21 9.07 11.01
C PRO A 117 -10.08 9.39 12.50
N ALA A 118 -9.47 8.48 13.24
CA ALA A 118 -9.07 8.76 14.61
C ALA A 118 -8.13 9.98 14.61
N GLY A 119 -8.38 10.96 15.47
CA GLY A 119 -7.58 12.18 15.54
C GLY A 119 -6.15 11.98 16.02
N GLY A 120 -5.72 10.74 16.19
CA GLY A 120 -4.41 10.35 16.70
C GLY A 120 -3.29 10.49 15.68
N GLU A 121 -2.10 10.67 16.22
CA GLU A 121 -0.84 10.75 15.45
C GLU A 121 -0.28 9.37 15.10
N ASN A 122 -0.80 8.33 15.72
CA ASN A 122 -0.31 6.96 15.64
C ASN A 122 -1.06 6.14 14.58
N LEU A 123 -0.49 4.98 14.28
CA LEU A 123 -1.16 3.94 13.50
C LEU A 123 -2.53 3.61 14.10
N ASP A 124 -3.54 3.60 13.25
CA ASP A 124 -4.86 3.10 13.63
C ASP A 124 -4.97 1.62 13.22
N CYS A 125 -5.18 0.76 14.20
CA CYS A 125 -5.23 -0.69 14.04
C CYS A 125 -6.60 -1.19 14.47
N ALA A 126 -7.40 -1.64 13.50
CA ALA A 126 -8.72 -2.24 13.73
C ALA A 126 -8.72 -3.69 13.22
N LYS A 127 -8.30 -4.64 14.06
CA LYS A 127 -8.19 -6.06 13.69
C LYS A 127 -9.50 -6.66 13.17
N GLU A 128 -10.62 -6.15 13.67
CA GLU A 128 -11.97 -6.57 13.29
C GLU A 128 -12.41 -6.05 11.92
N ASP A 129 -11.68 -5.08 11.34
CA ASP A 129 -12.02 -4.51 10.04
C ASP A 129 -11.58 -5.47 8.93
N PRO A 130 -12.51 -6.03 8.14
CA PRO A 130 -12.18 -7.00 7.10
C PRO A 130 -11.56 -6.35 5.85
N ILE A 131 -11.70 -5.02 5.69
CA ILE A 131 -11.24 -4.32 4.49
C ILE A 131 -9.92 -3.61 4.76
N PHE A 132 -9.85 -2.72 5.74
CA PHE A 132 -8.61 -2.00 6.04
C PHE A 132 -8.28 -2.05 7.54
N PRO A 133 -7.77 -3.20 8.02
CA PRO A 133 -7.39 -3.38 9.42
C PRO A 133 -6.18 -2.55 9.86
N MET A 134 -5.37 -2.05 8.91
CA MET A 134 -4.20 -1.22 9.18
C MET A 134 -4.28 0.10 8.43
N ARG A 135 -4.19 1.21 9.16
CA ARG A 135 -4.32 2.58 8.65
C ARG A 135 -3.13 3.39 9.13
N VAL A 136 -2.32 3.84 8.19
CA VAL A 136 -1.06 4.54 8.44
C VAL A 136 -1.27 6.02 8.12
N PRO A 137 -1.15 6.93 9.09
CA PRO A 137 -1.25 8.36 8.79
C PRO A 137 -0.02 8.82 8.02
N LEU A 138 -0.23 9.38 6.83
CA LEU A 138 0.82 10.01 6.04
C LEU A 138 1.03 11.43 6.56
N ARG A 139 2.01 11.61 7.43
CA ARG A 139 2.31 12.88 8.08
C ARG A 139 3.81 13.17 8.13
N SER A 140 4.13 14.45 8.22
CA SER A 140 5.48 14.91 8.51
C SER A 140 5.37 16.12 9.44
N ASP A 141 6.34 16.29 10.34
CA ASP A 141 6.36 17.40 11.30
C ASP A 141 6.31 18.76 10.62
N ALA A 142 6.89 18.88 9.42
CA ALA A 142 6.93 20.12 8.65
C ALA A 142 5.61 20.45 7.92
N ILE A 143 4.77 19.44 7.60
CA ILE A 143 3.63 19.61 6.67
C ILE A 143 2.30 19.23 7.35
N GLY A 144 2.38 18.53 8.48
CA GLY A 144 1.21 17.92 9.11
C GLY A 144 0.77 16.63 8.41
N ARG A 145 -0.49 16.27 8.57
CA ARG A 145 -1.09 15.08 7.94
C ARG A 145 -1.59 15.42 6.54
N VAL A 146 -1.08 14.71 5.55
CA VAL A 146 -1.45 14.84 4.14
C VAL A 146 -2.57 13.87 3.76
N GLY A 147 -2.61 12.70 4.41
CA GLY A 147 -3.57 11.66 4.06
C GLY A 147 -3.36 10.38 4.86
N TRP A 148 -3.78 9.26 4.26
CA TRP A 148 -3.73 7.93 4.86
C TRP A 148 -3.30 6.87 3.84
N LEU A 149 -2.50 5.91 4.31
CA LEU A 149 -2.25 4.67 3.63
C LEU A 149 -3.07 3.57 4.32
N LEU A 150 -3.99 2.98 3.60
CA LEU A 150 -4.91 1.95 4.07
C LEU A 150 -4.45 0.60 3.55
N LEU A 151 -4.28 -0.37 4.43
CA LEU A 151 -3.77 -1.70 4.10
C LEU A 151 -4.77 -2.76 4.52
N GLY A 152 -5.04 -3.66 3.60
CA GLY A 152 -5.92 -4.81 3.79
C GLY A 152 -5.31 -5.89 4.69
N PRO A 153 -6.04 -6.97 4.97
CA PRO A 153 -5.53 -8.10 5.73
C PRO A 153 -4.38 -8.79 4.98
N ARG A 154 -3.60 -9.57 5.71
CA ARG A 154 -2.58 -10.44 5.10
C ARG A 154 -3.22 -11.73 4.58
N PRO A 155 -2.73 -12.29 3.47
CA PRO A 155 -3.29 -13.53 2.89
C PRO A 155 -3.21 -14.74 3.82
N ASP A 156 -2.26 -14.74 4.75
CA ASP A 156 -2.07 -15.81 5.74
C ASP A 156 -2.94 -15.66 6.99
N GLY A 157 -3.80 -14.63 7.04
CA GLY A 157 -4.66 -14.32 8.17
C GLY A 157 -3.94 -13.75 9.39
N SER A 158 -2.61 -13.62 9.35
CA SER A 158 -1.86 -13.00 10.44
C SER A 158 -2.07 -11.48 10.48
N PHE A 159 -1.97 -10.89 11.66
CA PHE A 159 -2.00 -9.45 11.81
C PHE A 159 -0.59 -8.85 11.70
N TYR A 160 -0.50 -7.57 11.44
CA TYR A 160 0.76 -6.82 11.34
C TYR A 160 1.50 -6.80 12.67
N GLY A 161 2.73 -7.31 12.69
CA GLY A 161 3.59 -7.37 13.86
C GLY A 161 4.17 -6.00 14.23
N LYS A 162 5.05 -6.00 15.22
CA LYS A 162 5.71 -4.78 15.71
C LYS A 162 6.63 -4.19 14.64
N ASP A 163 7.43 -5.04 14.01
CA ASP A 163 8.46 -4.61 13.03
C ASP A 163 7.84 -4.01 11.78
N GLU A 164 6.69 -4.57 11.30
CA GLU A 164 5.95 -4.00 10.17
C GLU A 164 5.34 -2.64 10.51
N ARG A 165 4.79 -2.52 11.71
CA ARG A 165 4.21 -1.25 12.16
C ARG A 165 5.27 -0.16 12.31
N GLU A 166 6.44 -0.49 12.84
CA GLU A 166 7.58 0.42 12.91
C GLU A 166 8.07 0.82 11.51
N ALA A 167 8.22 -0.15 10.60
CA ALA A 167 8.59 0.13 9.22
C ALA A 167 7.59 1.06 8.52
N LEU A 168 6.29 0.83 8.72
CA LEU A 168 5.23 1.67 8.15
C LEU A 168 5.29 3.10 8.70
N LEU A 169 5.56 3.28 9.99
CA LEU A 169 5.75 4.61 10.59
C LEU A 169 6.98 5.33 10.05
N GLU A 170 8.10 4.61 9.91
CA GLU A 170 9.34 5.18 9.37
C GLU A 170 9.18 5.72 7.95
N ILE A 171 8.44 5.02 7.09
CA ILE A 171 8.21 5.45 5.71
C ILE A 171 7.11 6.51 5.57
N ALA A 172 6.24 6.68 6.55
CA ALA A 172 5.09 7.60 6.46
C ALA A 172 5.52 9.04 6.19
N ALA A 173 6.54 9.56 6.88
CA ALA A 173 7.01 10.92 6.72
C ALA A 173 7.71 11.19 5.37
N PRO A 174 8.60 10.34 4.85
CA PRO A 174 9.12 10.44 3.48
C PRO A 174 8.02 10.45 2.42
N VAL A 175 7.05 9.53 2.53
CA VAL A 175 5.91 9.44 1.61
C VAL A 175 5.06 10.70 1.66
N ALA A 176 4.71 11.17 2.85
CA ALA A 176 3.93 12.40 3.03
C ALA A 176 4.58 13.61 2.37
N ARG A 177 5.90 13.78 2.57
CA ARG A 177 6.67 14.87 1.94
C ARG A 177 6.68 14.76 0.41
N ALA A 178 6.88 13.56 -0.11
CA ALA A 178 6.93 13.35 -1.55
C ALA A 178 5.58 13.67 -2.21
N ILE A 179 4.48 13.22 -1.62
CA ILE A 179 3.12 13.51 -2.10
C ILE A 179 2.84 15.02 -2.04
N ALA A 180 3.16 15.70 -0.95
CA ALA A 180 2.95 17.13 -0.83
C ALA A 180 3.73 17.92 -1.90
N VAL A 181 4.97 17.54 -2.17
CA VAL A 181 5.77 18.14 -3.24
C VAL A 181 5.15 17.88 -4.61
N ALA A 182 4.71 16.64 -4.88
CA ALA A 182 4.06 16.29 -6.14
C ALA A 182 2.75 17.08 -6.35
N GLN A 183 1.92 17.20 -5.31
CA GLN A 183 0.69 18.02 -5.35
C GLN A 183 0.98 19.49 -5.62
N GLN A 184 1.98 20.07 -4.95
CA GLN A 184 2.37 21.47 -5.17
C GLN A 184 2.84 21.72 -6.61
N ARG A 185 3.58 20.76 -7.19
CA ARG A 185 4.03 20.83 -8.58
C ARG A 185 2.88 20.69 -9.55
N GLN A 186 1.96 19.79 -9.28
CA GLN A 186 0.75 19.63 -10.09
C GLN A 186 -0.07 20.92 -10.10
N ALA A 187 -0.34 21.49 -8.94
CA ALA A 187 -1.07 22.76 -8.82
C ALA A 187 -0.40 23.88 -9.64
N ARG A 188 0.94 24.02 -9.55
CA ARG A 188 1.67 25.03 -10.35
C ARG A 188 1.57 24.78 -11.87
N ARG A 189 1.63 23.50 -12.30
CA ARG A 189 1.47 23.14 -13.71
C ARG A 189 0.08 23.49 -14.23
N ASP A 190 -0.94 23.22 -13.42
CA ASP A 190 -2.33 23.49 -13.79
C ASP A 190 -2.60 24.99 -13.85
N GLU A 191 -2.03 25.78 -12.93
CA GLU A 191 -2.07 27.23 -12.95
C GLU A 191 -1.39 27.78 -14.22
N GLN A 192 -0.20 27.31 -14.55
CA GLN A 192 0.51 27.72 -15.77
C GLN A 192 -0.30 27.38 -17.04
N LYS A 193 -0.89 26.19 -17.11
CA LYS A 193 -1.76 25.80 -18.22
C LYS A 193 -2.98 26.74 -18.35
N ALA A 194 -3.63 27.03 -17.22
CA ALA A 194 -4.77 27.96 -17.20
C ALA A 194 -4.41 29.35 -17.72
N VAL A 195 -3.27 29.90 -17.29
CA VAL A 195 -2.74 31.17 -17.76
C VAL A 195 -2.47 31.11 -19.27
N THR A 196 -1.75 30.09 -19.74
CA THR A 196 -1.43 29.93 -21.17
C THR A 196 -2.70 29.82 -22.04
N THR A 197 -3.68 29.05 -21.58
CA THR A 197 -4.97 28.90 -22.29
C THR A 197 -5.73 30.23 -22.34
N THR A 198 -5.68 31.02 -21.27
CA THR A 198 -6.32 32.34 -21.22
C THR A 198 -5.65 33.30 -22.19
N PHE A 199 -4.31 33.30 -22.26
CA PHE A 199 -3.57 34.12 -23.23
C PHE A 199 -3.86 33.69 -24.68
N ALA A 200 -3.86 32.41 -24.98
CA ALA A 200 -4.18 31.90 -26.31
C ALA A 200 -5.57 32.38 -26.76
N ARG A 201 -6.58 32.24 -25.89
CA ARG A 201 -7.95 32.71 -26.18
C ARG A 201 -8.00 34.22 -26.45
N ARG A 202 -7.26 35.02 -25.67
CA ARG A 202 -7.22 36.49 -25.89
C ARG A 202 -6.57 36.84 -27.21
N LEU A 203 -5.49 36.16 -27.59
CA LEU A 203 -4.84 36.36 -28.89
C LEU A 203 -5.78 36.06 -30.03
N THR A 204 -6.50 34.94 -30.00
CA THR A 204 -7.49 34.58 -31.02
C THR A 204 -8.58 35.65 -31.19
N LEU A 205 -9.09 36.20 -30.08
CA LEU A 205 -10.07 37.28 -30.12
C LEU A 205 -9.52 38.55 -30.76
N ILE A 206 -8.29 38.94 -30.43
CA ILE A 206 -7.62 40.09 -31.03
C ILE A 206 -7.40 39.88 -32.54
N GLU A 207 -6.97 38.70 -32.93
CA GLU A 207 -6.81 38.35 -34.37
C GLU A 207 -8.13 38.45 -35.14
N GLU A 208 -9.24 37.95 -34.56
CA GLU A 208 -10.56 38.05 -35.14
C GLU A 208 -11.05 39.52 -35.26
N GLU A 209 -10.80 40.36 -34.24
CA GLU A 209 -11.13 41.76 -34.29
C GLU A 209 -10.32 42.53 -35.35
N LEU A 210 -9.01 42.26 -35.40
CA LEU A 210 -8.15 42.84 -36.43
C LEU A 210 -8.58 42.44 -37.84
N ALA A 211 -8.93 41.15 -38.05
CA ALA A 211 -9.44 40.69 -39.34
C ALA A 211 -10.74 41.38 -39.75
N ARG A 212 -11.65 41.63 -38.80
CA ARG A 212 -12.89 42.38 -39.05
C ARG A 212 -12.59 43.83 -39.44
N LEU A 213 -11.68 44.52 -38.73
CA LEU A 213 -11.30 45.90 -39.02
C LEU A 213 -10.66 46.04 -40.39
N VAL A 214 -9.74 45.17 -40.76
CA VAL A 214 -9.10 45.14 -42.07
C VAL A 214 -10.12 44.86 -43.20
N GLY A 215 -11.08 43.97 -42.96
CA GLY A 215 -12.16 43.65 -43.91
C GLY A 215 -13.09 44.86 -44.12
N SER A 216 -13.43 45.62 -43.08
CA SER A 216 -14.29 46.80 -43.14
C SER A 216 -13.62 47.98 -43.86
N THR A 217 -12.30 48.14 -43.68
CA THR A 217 -11.52 49.20 -44.36
C THR A 217 -11.42 48.97 -45.87
N ARG A 218 -11.34 47.72 -46.32
CA ARG A 218 -11.37 47.41 -47.77
C ARG A 218 -12.73 47.65 -48.41
N ALA A 219 -13.82 47.44 -47.69
CA ALA A 219 -15.17 47.66 -48.22
C ALA A 219 -15.56 49.14 -48.34
N SER A 220 -14.89 50.05 -47.62
CA SER A 220 -15.14 51.51 -47.70
C SER A 220 -14.31 52.25 -48.75
N THR A 221 -13.39 51.57 -49.43
CA THR A 221 -12.48 52.18 -50.42
C THR A 221 -12.87 51.82 -51.87
N THR A 222 -13.97 51.08 -52.06
CA THR A 222 -14.56 50.73 -53.36
C THR A 222 -15.84 51.52 -53.60
#